data_f9eb0f2d6cd7c7125aaf49b43b1280ea
#
_entry.id   f9eb0f2d6cd7c7125aaf49b43b1280ea
#
_cell.length_a   1.000
_cell.length_b   1.000
_cell.length_c   1.000
_cell.angle_alpha   90.00
_cell.angle_beta   90.00
_cell.angle_gamma   90.00
#
_symmetry.space_group_name_H-M   'P 1'
#
loop_
_entity.id
_entity.type
_entity.pdbx_description
1 polymer ?
#
loop_
_entity_poly.entity_id
_entity_poly.type
_entity_poly.pdbx_seq_one_letter_code
_entity_poly.pdbx_strand_id
1 'polypeptide(L)'
;MKITGFQPLIVSPEAEKLISLFEELGFEQRHEKTGINDKEISNVSMKDANGFRVDVTKGATVPTDLTAIRMNVDDFSEAYELLVKHGFKNAQGYRLTQTSSSTDTLMVSPSGFGIVLSQHIKD
;
A
#
# COMPACT_ATOMS: atom_id res chain seq x y z
N MET A 1 6.38 11.08 -15.15
CA MET A 1 6.57 10.57 -13.75
C MET A 1 7.27 9.23 -13.80
N LYS A 2 7.89 8.86 -12.72
CA LYS A 2 8.56 7.56 -12.60
C LYS A 2 7.92 6.75 -11.48
N ILE A 3 7.80 5.45 -11.70
CA ILE A 3 7.44 4.51 -10.64
C ILE A 3 8.70 4.22 -9.85
N THR A 4 8.66 4.43 -8.54
CA THR A 4 9.80 4.23 -7.65
C THR A 4 9.65 3.00 -6.77
N GLY A 5 8.48 2.39 -6.75
CA GLY A 5 8.21 1.13 -6.05
C GLY A 5 6.95 0.50 -6.57
N PHE A 6 6.91 -0.83 -6.63
CA PHE A 6 5.78 -1.57 -7.16
C PHE A 6 5.77 -2.95 -6.52
N GLN A 7 4.83 -3.19 -5.61
CA GLN A 7 4.80 -4.44 -4.86
C GLN A 7 3.40 -4.82 -4.40
N PRO A 8 3.16 -6.10 -4.14
CA PRO A 8 1.90 -6.54 -3.54
C PRO A 8 1.70 -5.89 -2.18
N LEU A 9 0.47 -5.51 -1.88
CA LEU A 9 0.05 -5.05 -0.56
C LEU A 9 -1.17 -5.89 -0.16
N ILE A 10 -1.06 -6.53 0.99
CA ILE A 10 -2.11 -7.43 1.48
C ILE A 10 -2.66 -6.87 2.78
N VAL A 11 -3.98 -6.64 2.82
CA VAL A 11 -4.70 -6.26 4.03
C VAL A 11 -5.35 -7.53 4.56
N SER A 12 -5.01 -7.92 5.79
CA SER A 12 -5.45 -9.22 6.31
C SER A 12 -5.96 -9.12 7.74
N PRO A 13 -7.04 -9.86 8.07
CA PRO A 13 -7.44 -10.02 9.47
C PRO A 13 -6.49 -10.90 10.26
N GLU A 14 -5.61 -11.65 9.58
CA GLU A 14 -4.61 -12.52 10.19
C GLU A 14 -3.20 -12.13 9.71
N ALA A 15 -2.90 -10.84 9.74
CA ALA A 15 -1.67 -10.29 9.19
C ALA A 15 -0.41 -10.90 9.83
N GLU A 16 -0.43 -11.19 11.13
CA GLU A 16 0.74 -11.77 11.79
C GLU A 16 1.12 -13.14 11.22
N LYS A 17 0.12 -13.92 10.78
CA LYS A 17 0.38 -15.22 10.13
C LYS A 17 1.06 -15.02 8.78
N LEU A 18 0.64 -14.01 8.02
CA LEU A 18 1.27 -13.70 6.73
C LEU A 18 2.68 -13.18 6.92
N ILE A 19 2.90 -12.32 7.89
CA ILE A 19 4.23 -11.81 8.19
C ILE A 19 5.16 -12.97 8.55
N SER A 20 4.70 -13.88 9.39
CA SER A 20 5.47 -15.07 9.74
C SER A 20 5.79 -15.94 8.52
N LEU A 21 4.81 -16.14 7.63
CA LEU A 21 5.04 -16.87 6.37
C LEU A 21 6.13 -16.21 5.54
N PHE A 22 6.04 -14.89 5.35
CA PHE A 22 7.02 -14.19 4.53
C PHE A 22 8.41 -14.20 5.17
N GLU A 23 8.49 -14.13 6.49
CA GLU A 23 9.77 -14.28 7.19
C GLU A 23 10.39 -15.65 6.92
N GLU A 24 9.61 -16.72 6.96
CA GLU A 24 10.10 -18.05 6.63
C GLU A 24 10.49 -18.19 5.16
N LEU A 25 9.88 -17.40 4.27
CA LEU A 25 10.25 -17.36 2.86
C LEU A 25 11.51 -16.54 2.58
N GLY A 26 12.05 -15.87 3.60
CA GLY A 26 13.28 -15.11 3.47
C GLY A 26 13.10 -13.59 3.43
N PHE A 27 11.90 -13.09 3.66
CA PHE A 27 11.66 -11.65 3.73
C PHE A 27 12.00 -11.14 5.13
N GLU A 28 12.57 -9.94 5.18
CA GLU A 28 12.86 -9.25 6.44
C GLU A 28 12.04 -7.98 6.52
N GLN A 29 11.57 -7.66 7.73
CA GLN A 29 10.86 -6.41 7.96
C GLN A 29 11.84 -5.23 7.80
N ARG A 30 11.48 -4.26 6.99
CA ARG A 30 12.31 -3.09 6.74
C ARG A 30 11.71 -1.82 7.34
N HIS A 31 10.39 -1.74 7.42
CA HIS A 31 9.71 -0.56 7.88
C HIS A 31 8.30 -0.89 8.31
N GLU A 32 7.83 -0.21 9.35
CA GLU A 32 6.46 -0.32 9.80
C GLU A 32 5.89 1.09 10.01
N LYS A 33 4.80 1.42 9.30
CA LYS A 33 4.03 2.63 9.54
C LYS A 33 2.86 2.31 10.44
N THR A 34 2.74 3.03 11.54
CA THR A 34 1.66 2.86 12.52
C THR A 34 0.74 4.08 12.52
N GLY A 35 -0.44 3.94 13.13
CA GLY A 35 -1.35 5.07 13.33
C GLY A 35 -1.99 5.58 12.04
N ILE A 36 -2.15 4.75 11.03
CA ILE A 36 -2.73 5.14 9.74
C ILE A 36 -4.21 5.50 9.96
N ASN A 37 -4.62 6.70 9.50
CA ASN A 37 -5.99 7.21 9.64
C ASN A 37 -6.47 7.27 11.10
N ASP A 38 -5.56 7.61 12.02
CA ASP A 38 -5.84 7.70 13.48
C ASP A 38 -6.39 6.39 14.06
N LYS A 39 -6.08 5.25 13.43
CA LYS A 39 -6.46 3.91 13.89
C LYS A 39 -5.22 3.08 14.19
N GLU A 40 -5.42 1.97 14.88
CA GLU A 40 -4.33 1.03 15.16
C GLU A 40 -3.99 0.18 13.92
N ILE A 41 -3.92 0.81 12.77
CA ILE A 41 -3.59 0.16 11.51
C ILE A 41 -2.11 0.41 11.23
N SER A 42 -1.40 -0.66 10.92
CA SER A 42 0.02 -0.60 10.59
C SER A 42 0.28 -1.24 9.24
N ASN A 43 1.21 -0.67 8.50
CA ASN A 43 1.72 -1.27 7.27
C ASN A 43 3.14 -1.72 7.51
N VAL A 44 3.40 -3.01 7.33
CA VAL A 44 4.71 -3.63 7.50
C VAL A 44 5.31 -3.88 6.12
N SER A 45 6.41 -3.21 5.80
CA SER A 45 7.13 -3.42 4.54
C SER A 45 8.22 -4.46 4.75
N MET A 46 8.26 -5.43 3.85
CA MET A 46 9.22 -6.53 3.91
C MET A 46 9.97 -6.65 2.59
N LYS A 47 11.21 -7.12 2.66
CA LYS A 47 12.08 -7.26 1.50
C LYS A 47 12.96 -8.49 1.64
N ASP A 48 13.12 -9.25 0.55
CA ASP A 48 14.02 -10.39 0.54
C ASP A 48 15.42 -10.02 0.06
N ALA A 49 16.32 -11.00 0.04
CA ALA A 49 17.71 -10.80 -0.36
C ALA A 49 17.87 -10.41 -1.84
N ASN A 50 16.89 -10.73 -2.66
CA ASN A 50 16.90 -10.41 -4.10
C ASN A 50 16.24 -9.09 -4.43
N GLY A 51 15.71 -8.39 -3.42
CA GLY A 51 15.06 -7.09 -3.61
C GLY A 51 13.57 -7.16 -3.86
N PHE A 52 12.96 -8.34 -3.81
CA PHE A 52 11.51 -8.44 -3.90
C PHE A 52 10.86 -7.90 -2.63
N ARG A 53 9.73 -7.22 -2.80
CA ARG A 53 9.03 -6.55 -1.70
C ARG A 53 7.59 -7.03 -1.59
N VAL A 54 7.09 -6.99 -0.37
CA VAL A 54 5.68 -7.19 -0.06
C VAL A 54 5.33 -6.31 1.13
N ASP A 55 4.12 -5.74 1.11
CA ASP A 55 3.58 -4.97 2.23
C ASP A 55 2.43 -5.75 2.83
N VAL A 56 2.38 -5.82 4.16
CA VAL A 56 1.27 -6.43 4.89
C VAL A 56 0.69 -5.40 5.84
N THR A 57 -0.61 -5.14 5.71
CA THR A 57 -1.33 -4.22 6.58
C THR A 57 -2.05 -5.00 7.67
N LYS A 58 -1.80 -4.63 8.92
CA LYS A 58 -2.40 -5.24 10.10
C LYS A 58 -3.24 -4.23 10.87
N GLY A 59 -4.16 -4.73 11.69
CA GLY A 59 -5.04 -3.89 12.51
C GLY A 59 -6.32 -3.46 11.81
N ALA A 60 -6.46 -3.71 10.52
CA ALA A 60 -7.67 -3.40 9.79
C ALA A 60 -8.74 -4.47 10.05
N THR A 61 -10.00 -4.04 10.17
CA THR A 61 -11.13 -4.95 10.32
C THR A 61 -11.67 -5.29 8.94
N VAL A 62 -11.26 -6.44 8.43
CA VAL A 62 -11.70 -6.95 7.13
C VAL A 62 -12.10 -8.41 7.28
N PRO A 63 -13.12 -8.89 6.52
CA PRO A 63 -13.59 -10.28 6.66
C PRO A 63 -12.66 -11.31 6.02
N THR A 64 -11.91 -10.91 5.02
CA THR A 64 -10.99 -11.77 4.27
C THR A 64 -9.78 -10.97 3.85
N ASP A 65 -8.77 -11.65 3.32
CA ASP A 65 -7.59 -10.98 2.79
C ASP A 65 -7.96 -10.17 1.55
N LEU A 66 -7.49 -8.94 1.50
CA LEU A 66 -7.62 -8.06 0.34
C LEU A 66 -6.24 -7.78 -0.20
N THR A 67 -6.09 -7.89 -1.51
CA THR A 67 -4.80 -7.66 -2.16
C THR A 67 -4.89 -6.50 -3.13
N ALA A 68 -3.92 -5.62 -3.06
CA ALA A 68 -3.75 -4.51 -3.99
C ALA A 68 -2.28 -4.45 -4.40
N ILE A 69 -1.96 -3.56 -5.31
CA ILE A 69 -0.57 -3.23 -5.63
C ILE A 69 -0.26 -1.87 -5.02
N ARG A 70 0.81 -1.79 -4.24
CA ARG A 70 1.35 -0.49 -3.85
C ARG A 70 2.22 0.02 -4.97
N MET A 71 1.92 1.19 -5.46
CA MET A 71 2.69 1.85 -6.51
C MET A 71 3.19 3.19 -5.99
N ASN A 72 4.49 3.28 -5.75
CA ASN A 72 5.12 4.53 -5.36
C ASN A 72 5.56 5.27 -6.61
N VAL A 73 5.30 6.57 -6.65
CA VAL A 73 5.62 7.42 -7.80
C VAL A 73 6.30 8.69 -7.31
N ASP A 74 6.96 9.37 -8.23
CA ASP A 74 7.60 10.66 -7.94
C ASP A 74 6.71 11.85 -8.26
N ASP A 75 5.55 11.64 -8.90
CA ASP A 75 4.57 12.70 -9.16
C ASP A 75 3.16 12.13 -8.95
N PHE A 76 2.64 12.34 -7.75
CA PHE A 76 1.35 11.81 -7.34
C PHE A 76 0.21 12.34 -8.22
N SER A 77 0.20 13.64 -8.48
CA SER A 77 -0.89 14.26 -9.24
C SER A 77 -0.97 13.72 -10.67
N GLU A 78 0.17 13.56 -11.32
CA GLU A 78 0.21 13.01 -12.67
C GLU A 78 -0.29 11.58 -12.70
N ALA A 79 0.16 10.76 -11.75
CA ALA A 79 -0.28 9.37 -11.66
C ALA A 79 -1.78 9.26 -11.34
N TYR A 80 -2.25 10.10 -10.42
CA TYR A 80 -3.67 10.15 -10.05
C TYR A 80 -4.56 10.44 -11.27
N GLU A 81 -4.20 11.47 -12.02
CA GLU A 81 -4.96 11.84 -13.22
C GLU A 81 -4.93 10.74 -14.28
N LEU A 82 -3.81 10.08 -14.44
CA LEU A 82 -3.68 8.97 -15.38
C LEU A 82 -4.61 7.82 -14.99
N LEU A 83 -4.66 7.46 -13.71
CA LEU A 83 -5.55 6.40 -13.23
C LEU A 83 -7.02 6.79 -13.43
N VAL A 84 -7.38 8.03 -13.14
CA VAL A 84 -8.76 8.52 -13.37
C VAL A 84 -9.10 8.44 -14.85
N LYS A 85 -8.19 8.79 -15.73
CA LYS A 85 -8.39 8.67 -17.17
C LYS A 85 -8.70 7.22 -17.60
N HIS A 86 -8.15 6.25 -16.90
CA HIS A 86 -8.38 4.83 -17.17
C HIS A 86 -9.54 4.25 -16.35
N GLY A 87 -10.38 5.09 -15.78
CA GLY A 87 -11.60 4.68 -15.11
C GLY A 87 -11.47 4.36 -13.63
N PHE A 88 -10.29 4.52 -13.05
CA PHE A 88 -10.11 4.32 -11.62
C PHE A 88 -10.80 5.41 -10.82
N LYS A 89 -11.32 5.03 -9.66
CA LYS A 89 -11.91 5.97 -8.70
C LYS A 89 -11.21 5.85 -7.37
N ASN A 90 -11.13 6.97 -6.67
CA ASN A 90 -10.61 6.99 -5.31
C ASN A 90 -11.62 6.31 -4.39
N ALA A 91 -11.24 5.21 -3.76
CA ALA A 91 -12.13 4.42 -2.91
C ALA A 91 -12.53 5.16 -1.62
N GLN A 92 -11.80 6.20 -1.25
CA GLN A 92 -12.07 7.03 -0.08
C GLN A 92 -12.77 8.34 -0.44
N GLY A 93 -13.40 8.40 -1.61
CA GLY A 93 -13.95 9.63 -2.15
C GLY A 93 -12.82 10.53 -2.62
N TYR A 94 -12.77 11.77 -2.13
CA TYR A 94 -11.69 12.68 -2.48
C TYR A 94 -10.64 12.81 -1.37
N ARG A 95 -10.69 11.93 -0.38
CA ARG A 95 -9.74 11.99 0.73
C ARG A 95 -8.44 11.33 0.35
N LEU A 96 -7.35 11.89 0.85
CA LEU A 96 -6.02 11.31 0.73
C LEU A 96 -5.54 10.96 2.14
N THR A 97 -4.87 9.82 2.26
CA THR A 97 -4.20 9.46 3.50
C THR A 97 -2.85 10.12 3.50
N GLN A 98 -2.61 11.02 4.45
CA GLN A 98 -1.32 11.69 4.57
C GLN A 98 -0.67 11.30 5.88
N THR A 99 0.59 10.92 5.80
CA THR A 99 1.44 10.67 6.96
C THR A 99 2.58 11.67 6.92
N SER A 100 3.46 11.64 7.92
CA SER A 100 4.64 12.51 7.94
C SER A 100 5.59 12.23 6.76
N SER A 101 5.49 11.08 6.12
CA SER A 101 6.44 10.64 5.09
C SER A 101 5.82 10.34 3.74
N SER A 102 4.48 10.35 3.61
CA SER A 102 3.86 9.99 2.33
C SER A 102 2.44 10.53 2.17
N THR A 103 2.01 10.61 0.93
CA THR A 103 0.62 10.84 0.54
C THR A 103 0.15 9.55 -0.14
N ASP A 104 -0.95 8.98 0.34
CA ASP A 104 -1.44 7.69 -0.14
C ASP A 104 -2.94 7.76 -0.43
N THR A 105 -3.39 6.99 -1.41
CA THR A 105 -4.82 6.75 -1.61
C THR A 105 -5.03 5.42 -2.30
N LEU A 106 -6.19 4.80 -2.03
CA LEU A 106 -6.59 3.57 -2.71
C LEU A 106 -7.43 3.94 -3.94
N MET A 107 -6.95 3.57 -5.10
CA MET A 107 -7.62 3.74 -6.37
C MET A 107 -8.15 2.39 -6.84
N VAL A 108 -9.40 2.34 -7.29
CA VAL A 108 -10.05 1.09 -7.69
C VAL A 108 -10.56 1.20 -9.12
N SER A 109 -10.20 0.22 -9.94
CA SER A 109 -10.65 0.15 -11.33
C SER A 109 -12.13 -0.20 -11.43
N PRO A 110 -12.75 -0.01 -12.60
CA PRO A 110 -14.17 -0.35 -12.79
C PRO A 110 -14.51 -1.81 -12.42
N SER A 111 -13.56 -2.73 -12.56
CA SER A 111 -13.80 -4.15 -12.25
C SER A 111 -13.22 -4.58 -10.89
N GLY A 112 -12.72 -3.63 -10.10
CA GLY A 112 -12.35 -3.92 -8.70
C GLY A 112 -10.87 -4.10 -8.42
N PHE A 113 -9.98 -3.86 -9.40
CA PHE A 113 -8.53 -3.93 -9.16
C PHE A 113 -8.07 -2.72 -8.34
N GLY A 114 -7.36 -2.96 -7.25
CA GLY A 114 -6.89 -1.91 -6.36
C GLY A 114 -5.42 -1.56 -6.55
N ILE A 115 -5.15 -0.26 -6.62
CA ILE A 115 -3.80 0.28 -6.57
C ILE A 115 -3.74 1.25 -5.40
N VAL A 116 -2.83 1.01 -4.45
CA VAL A 116 -2.50 1.98 -3.42
C VAL A 116 -1.44 2.90 -4.02
N LEU A 117 -1.89 4.07 -4.46
CA LEU A 117 -1.02 5.07 -5.06
C LEU A 117 -0.35 5.87 -3.96
N SER A 118 0.96 5.94 -3.99
CA SER A 118 1.75 6.58 -2.92
C SER A 118 2.83 7.47 -3.51
N GLN A 119 3.09 8.58 -2.82
CA GLN A 119 4.28 9.38 -3.07
C GLN A 119 4.95 9.66 -1.74
N HIS A 120 6.24 9.30 -1.65
CA HIS A 120 7.04 9.57 -0.46
C HIS A 120 7.32 11.07 -0.39
N ILE A 121 7.06 11.65 0.78
CA ILE A 121 7.34 13.07 1.02
C ILE A 121 8.73 13.15 1.63
N LYS A 122 9.61 13.88 0.96
CA LYS A 122 10.96 14.13 1.48
C LYS A 122 10.93 15.34 2.40
N ASP A 123 11.58 15.21 3.52
CA ASP A 123 11.85 16.34 4.42
C ASP A 123 12.97 17.22 3.86
#